data_a48d528c792024a99864f7a1698cdfc2
#
_entry.id   a48d528c792024a99864f7a1698cdfc2
#
_cell.length_a   1.000
_cell.length_b   1.000
_cell.length_c   1.000
_cell.angle_alpha   90.00
_cell.angle_beta   90.00
_cell.angle_gamma   90.00
#
_symmetry.space_group_name_H-M   'P 1'
#
loop_
_entity.id
_entity.type
_entity.pdbx_description
1 polymer ?
#
loop_
_entity_poly.entity_id
_entity_poly.type
_entity_poly.pdbx_seq_one_letter_code
_entity_poly.pdbx_strand_id
1 'polypeptide(L)'
;MSTYMPKAGEITRTWYILDAEGQSLGRVAAKAAHILRGKHKPTYAPHADCGDHVIIINSDKAVLTGKKLEQKKLRWHTGWIGGLKETGYDKLMAEESDRAMTIAVEGMLPNNTLGRAAAKRLRVYKGAEHNNAAQKPVKYEL
;
A
#
# COMPACT_ATOMS: atom_id res chain seq x y z
N MET A 1 -7.98 -8.20 -35.39
CA MET A 1 -8.34 -8.12 -33.97
C MET A 1 -7.70 -6.88 -33.38
N SER A 2 -8.49 -6.04 -32.70
CA SER A 2 -7.98 -4.88 -31.97
C SER A 2 -7.83 -5.24 -30.47
N THR A 3 -6.72 -4.86 -29.86
CA THR A 3 -6.52 -4.98 -28.42
C THR A 3 -7.32 -3.90 -27.72
N TYR A 4 -7.99 -4.25 -26.61
CA TYR A 4 -8.67 -3.26 -25.78
C TYR A 4 -7.68 -2.25 -25.21
N MET A 5 -7.97 -0.97 -25.38
CA MET A 5 -7.18 0.13 -24.81
C MET A 5 -8.09 0.96 -23.90
N PRO A 6 -7.88 0.96 -22.60
CA PRO A 6 -8.70 1.73 -21.66
C PRO A 6 -8.52 3.22 -21.88
N LYS A 7 -9.64 3.95 -21.96
CA LYS A 7 -9.67 5.41 -22.00
C LYS A 7 -9.90 5.97 -20.61
N ALA A 8 -9.33 7.14 -20.33
CA ALA A 8 -9.40 7.76 -19.01
C ALA A 8 -10.83 7.95 -18.48
N GLY A 9 -11.80 8.23 -19.37
CA GLY A 9 -13.21 8.40 -19.01
C GLY A 9 -13.98 7.10 -18.77
N GLU A 10 -13.43 5.95 -19.15
CA GLU A 10 -14.08 4.65 -19.03
C GLU A 10 -13.63 3.90 -17.77
N ILE A 11 -12.61 4.41 -17.08
CA ILE A 11 -12.04 3.76 -15.90
C ILE A 11 -12.92 4.05 -14.68
N THR A 12 -13.60 3.02 -14.18
CA THR A 12 -14.34 3.08 -12.92
C THR A 12 -13.44 2.67 -11.78
N ARG A 13 -13.54 3.37 -10.64
CA ARG A 13 -12.73 3.10 -9.44
C ARG A 13 -13.62 2.69 -8.29
N THR A 14 -13.24 1.60 -7.64
CA THR A 14 -13.90 1.07 -6.45
C THR A 14 -13.00 1.30 -5.24
N TRP A 15 -13.60 1.40 -4.06
CA TRP A 15 -12.88 1.47 -2.80
C TRP A 15 -12.87 0.10 -2.14
N TYR A 16 -11.68 -0.39 -1.81
CA TYR A 16 -11.49 -1.65 -1.10
C TYR A 16 -10.90 -1.40 0.27
N ILE A 17 -11.34 -2.20 1.24
CA ILE A 17 -10.81 -2.20 2.59
C ILE A 17 -10.12 -3.54 2.87
N LEU A 18 -8.88 -3.46 3.33
CA LEU A 18 -8.05 -4.59 3.73
C LEU A 18 -7.82 -4.53 5.23
N ASP A 19 -8.03 -5.64 5.90
CA ASP A 19 -7.73 -5.78 7.33
C ASP A 19 -6.36 -6.42 7.51
N ALA A 20 -5.46 -5.69 8.17
CA ALA A 20 -4.09 -6.15 8.42
C ALA A 20 -3.96 -6.94 9.73
N GLU A 21 -5.03 -7.07 10.54
CA GLU A 21 -4.98 -7.76 11.83
C GLU A 21 -4.56 -9.23 11.66
N GLY A 22 -3.47 -9.60 12.32
CA GLY A 22 -2.93 -10.96 12.29
C GLY A 22 -2.31 -11.38 10.95
N GLN A 23 -2.28 -10.49 9.96
CA GLN A 23 -1.71 -10.77 8.64
C GLN A 23 -0.27 -10.29 8.54
N SER A 24 0.53 -10.96 7.71
CA SER A 24 1.89 -10.52 7.43
C SER A 24 1.88 -9.18 6.69
N LEU A 25 2.62 -8.20 7.22
CA LEU A 25 2.75 -6.86 6.63
C LEU A 25 3.08 -6.90 5.13
N GLY A 26 4.02 -7.75 4.72
CA GLY A 26 4.41 -7.87 3.31
C GLY A 26 3.31 -8.44 2.40
N ARG A 27 2.52 -9.38 2.90
CA ARG A 27 1.40 -9.97 2.13
C ARG A 27 0.26 -8.97 1.95
N VAL A 28 -0.09 -8.24 3.01
CA VAL A 28 -1.09 -7.15 2.92
C VAL A 28 -0.62 -6.09 1.94
N ALA A 29 0.65 -5.67 2.02
CA ALA A 29 1.24 -4.69 1.12
C ALA A 29 1.23 -5.15 -0.35
N ALA A 30 1.56 -6.42 -0.61
CA ALA A 30 1.53 -6.98 -1.97
C ALA A 30 0.11 -6.98 -2.56
N LYS A 31 -0.89 -7.34 -1.76
CA LYS A 31 -2.28 -7.33 -2.18
C LYS A 31 -2.78 -5.90 -2.44
N ALA A 32 -2.44 -4.97 -1.56
CA ALA A 32 -2.75 -3.55 -1.75
C ALA A 32 -2.13 -2.99 -3.04
N ALA A 33 -0.86 -3.27 -3.29
CA ALA A 33 -0.17 -2.84 -4.51
C ALA A 33 -0.80 -3.44 -5.78
N HIS A 34 -1.23 -4.70 -5.72
CA HIS A 34 -1.93 -5.37 -6.83
C HIS A 34 -3.25 -4.66 -7.19
N ILE A 35 -4.04 -4.26 -6.19
CA ILE A 35 -5.31 -3.54 -6.37
C ILE A 35 -5.05 -2.10 -6.84
N LEU A 36 -4.11 -1.40 -6.22
CA LEU A 36 -3.73 -0.03 -6.57
C LEU A 36 -3.24 0.09 -8.02
N ARG A 37 -2.55 -0.93 -8.51
CA ARG A 37 -2.12 -1.02 -9.91
C ARG A 37 -3.24 -1.39 -10.87
N GLY A 38 -4.30 -2.02 -10.39
CA GLY A 38 -5.43 -2.47 -11.19
C GLY A 38 -5.23 -3.83 -11.86
N LYS A 39 -4.25 -4.62 -11.41
CA LYS A 39 -3.96 -5.95 -11.97
C LYS A 39 -5.07 -6.99 -11.75
N HIS A 40 -6.00 -6.74 -10.84
CA HIS A 40 -7.18 -7.57 -10.60
C HIS A 40 -8.27 -7.40 -11.67
N LYS A 41 -8.16 -6.35 -12.50
CA LYS A 41 -9.14 -6.06 -13.56
C LYS A 41 -8.74 -6.73 -14.88
N PRO A 42 -9.70 -7.33 -15.61
CA PRO A 42 -9.42 -7.88 -16.95
C PRO A 42 -9.06 -6.78 -17.96
N THR A 43 -9.45 -5.53 -17.69
CA THR A 43 -9.15 -4.35 -18.50
C THR A 43 -7.80 -3.69 -18.18
N TYR A 44 -6.96 -4.33 -17.37
CA TYR A 44 -5.65 -3.79 -17.01
C TYR A 44 -4.79 -3.52 -18.25
N ALA A 45 -4.18 -2.35 -18.28
CA ALA A 45 -3.19 -1.97 -19.27
C ALA A 45 -1.98 -1.30 -18.60
N PRO A 46 -0.74 -1.64 -18.97
CA PRO A 46 0.45 -1.10 -18.30
C PRO A 46 0.70 0.40 -18.54
N HIS A 47 0.13 0.96 -19.61
CA HIS A 47 0.27 2.37 -19.97
C HIS A 47 -0.80 3.28 -19.33
N ALA A 48 -1.85 2.72 -18.73
CA ALA A 48 -2.96 3.46 -18.17
C ALA A 48 -3.08 3.22 -16.66
N ASP A 49 -3.59 4.21 -15.94
CA ASP A 49 -3.84 4.12 -14.51
C ASP A 49 -5.23 3.52 -14.25
N CYS A 50 -5.30 2.18 -14.23
CA CYS A 50 -6.54 1.41 -14.08
C CYS A 50 -6.88 1.04 -12.64
N GLY A 51 -6.05 1.42 -11.66
CA GLY A 51 -6.17 0.96 -10.28
C GLY A 51 -7.33 1.56 -9.50
N ASP A 52 -7.64 0.93 -8.39
CA ASP A 52 -8.69 1.32 -7.45
C ASP A 52 -8.11 2.00 -6.20
N HIS A 53 -8.99 2.44 -5.31
CA HIS A 53 -8.61 2.97 -3.99
C HIS A 53 -8.49 1.84 -2.98
N VAL A 54 -7.52 1.94 -2.09
CA VAL A 54 -7.29 0.95 -1.02
C VAL A 54 -7.21 1.64 0.33
N ILE A 55 -7.96 1.10 1.27
CA ILE A 55 -7.90 1.44 2.68
C ILE A 55 -7.33 0.24 3.43
N ILE A 56 -6.29 0.44 4.22
CA ILE A 56 -5.74 -0.58 5.12
C ILE A 56 -6.06 -0.16 6.55
N ILE A 57 -6.68 -1.05 7.30
CA ILE A 57 -6.99 -0.86 8.73
C ILE A 57 -6.17 -1.81 9.59
N ASN A 58 -6.10 -1.51 10.90
CA ASN A 58 -5.37 -2.31 11.89
C ASN A 58 -3.88 -2.53 11.55
N SER A 59 -3.22 -1.52 11.01
CA SER A 59 -1.80 -1.65 10.65
C SER A 59 -0.88 -1.88 11.86
N ASP A 60 -1.30 -1.47 13.06
CA ASP A 60 -0.61 -1.73 14.33
C ASP A 60 -0.56 -3.22 14.70
N LYS A 61 -1.56 -3.99 14.26
CA LYS A 61 -1.69 -5.42 14.52
C LYS A 61 -1.12 -6.31 13.41
N ALA A 62 -0.49 -5.72 12.40
CA ALA A 62 0.18 -6.45 11.34
C ALA A 62 1.40 -7.20 11.88
N VAL A 63 1.61 -8.42 11.40
CA VAL A 63 2.66 -9.32 11.92
C VAL A 63 3.92 -9.20 11.06
N LEU A 64 5.08 -9.12 11.73
CA LEU A 64 6.40 -9.31 11.14
C LEU A 64 6.92 -10.69 11.52
N THR A 65 7.22 -11.52 10.53
CA THR A 65 7.66 -12.91 10.76
C THR A 65 9.13 -12.99 11.19
N GLY A 66 9.47 -14.02 12.00
CA GLY A 66 10.83 -14.25 12.47
C GLY A 66 11.33 -13.13 13.37
N LYS A 67 12.60 -12.80 13.27
CA LYS A 67 13.28 -11.75 14.08
C LYS A 67 13.29 -10.37 13.39
N LYS A 68 12.40 -10.12 12.43
CA LYS A 68 12.37 -8.86 11.68
C LYS A 68 12.09 -7.65 12.58
N LEU A 69 11.29 -7.83 13.61
CA LEU A 69 10.97 -6.75 14.54
C LEU A 69 12.24 -6.18 15.20
N GLU A 70 13.20 -7.07 15.55
CA GLU A 70 14.45 -6.68 16.21
C GLU A 70 15.55 -6.29 15.22
N GLN A 71 15.64 -7.01 14.10
CA GLN A 71 16.80 -6.90 13.19
C GLN A 71 16.55 -5.96 12.01
N LYS A 72 15.30 -5.82 11.55
CA LYS A 72 14.99 -5.00 10.39
C LYS A 72 15.01 -3.52 10.77
N LYS A 73 15.69 -2.72 9.94
CA LYS A 73 15.80 -1.28 10.11
C LYS A 73 15.34 -0.57 8.84
N LEU A 74 14.57 0.48 9.02
CA LEU A 74 14.31 1.46 7.97
C LEU A 74 15.50 2.41 7.90
N ARG A 75 16.11 2.51 6.73
CA ARG A 75 17.29 3.36 6.49
C ARG A 75 17.03 4.37 5.40
N TRP A 76 17.49 5.58 5.60
CA TRP A 76 17.53 6.62 4.59
C TRP A 76 18.78 7.48 4.76
N HIS A 77 19.16 8.20 3.72
CA HIS A 77 20.34 9.05 3.73
C HIS A 77 19.96 10.48 3.41
N THR A 78 20.49 11.45 4.16
CA THR A 78 20.19 12.88 3.98
C THR A 78 20.92 13.51 2.79
N GLY A 79 21.90 12.80 2.17
CA GLY A 79 22.78 13.33 1.13
C GLY A 79 24.01 14.06 1.65
N TRP A 80 24.16 14.21 2.97
CA TRP A 80 25.32 14.82 3.61
C TRP A 80 26.30 13.76 4.11
N ILE A 81 27.59 14.13 4.27
CA ILE A 81 28.60 13.21 4.82
C ILE A 81 28.17 12.75 6.23
N GLY A 82 28.15 11.42 6.48
CA GLY A 82 27.67 10.85 7.74
C GLY A 82 26.15 10.95 7.96
N GLY A 83 25.38 11.27 6.93
CA GLY A 83 23.95 11.48 7.00
C GLY A 83 23.07 10.22 6.93
N LEU A 84 23.60 9.03 7.18
CA LEU A 84 22.80 7.81 7.29
C LEU A 84 21.92 7.87 8.53
N LYS A 85 20.61 7.77 8.32
CA LYS A 85 19.59 7.66 9.38
C LYS A 85 18.99 6.27 9.36
N GLU A 86 18.74 5.71 10.52
CA GLU A 86 18.09 4.41 10.64
C GLU A 86 17.13 4.37 11.85
N THR A 87 16.04 3.66 11.68
CA THR A 87 15.05 3.40 12.73
C THR A 87 14.74 1.92 12.76
N GLY A 88 14.74 1.29 13.92
CA GLY A 88 14.34 -0.10 14.09
C GLY A 88 12.85 -0.29 13.80
N TYR A 89 12.48 -1.45 13.29
CA TYR A 89 11.07 -1.77 13.02
C TYR A 89 10.25 -1.99 14.28
N ASP A 90 10.88 -2.35 15.40
CA ASP A 90 10.26 -2.37 16.73
C ASP A 90 9.64 -1.02 17.09
N LYS A 91 10.45 0.03 17.02
CA LYS A 91 10.01 1.41 17.26
C LYS A 91 9.03 1.91 16.18
N LEU A 92 9.32 1.62 14.91
CA LEU A 92 8.49 2.06 13.79
C LEU A 92 7.08 1.47 13.86
N MET A 93 6.94 0.20 14.19
CA MET A 93 5.63 -0.45 14.33
C MET A 93 4.87 0.01 15.57
N ALA A 94 5.57 0.37 16.65
CA ALA A 94 4.94 0.87 17.86
C ALA A 94 4.40 2.31 17.69
N GLU A 95 5.18 3.19 17.05
CA GLU A 95 4.85 4.61 16.94
C GLU A 95 4.16 4.97 15.62
N GLU A 96 4.62 4.42 14.49
CA GLU A 96 4.23 4.80 13.13
C GLU A 96 3.95 3.56 12.24
N SER A 97 3.08 2.67 12.68
CA SER A 97 2.73 1.46 11.91
C SER A 97 2.11 1.78 10.54
N ASP A 98 1.36 2.86 10.45
CA ASP A 98 0.80 3.40 9.20
C ASP A 98 1.90 3.75 8.19
N ARG A 99 2.98 4.38 8.67
CA ARG A 99 4.16 4.69 7.84
C ARG A 99 4.89 3.42 7.40
N ALA A 100 5.07 2.44 8.29
CA ALA A 100 5.70 1.17 7.95
C ALA A 100 4.93 0.45 6.82
N MET A 101 3.61 0.39 6.92
CA MET A 101 2.75 -0.20 5.90
C MET A 101 2.80 0.60 4.59
N THR A 102 2.73 1.92 4.66
CA THR A 102 2.82 2.80 3.48
C THR A 102 4.11 2.59 2.72
N ILE A 103 5.25 2.58 3.39
CA ILE A 103 6.56 2.33 2.77
C ILE A 103 6.61 0.94 2.11
N ALA A 104 6.04 -0.08 2.75
CA ALA A 104 5.98 -1.42 2.19
C ALA A 104 5.16 -1.47 0.89
N VAL A 105 4.02 -0.79 0.84
CA VAL A 105 3.19 -0.72 -0.37
C VAL A 105 3.87 0.10 -1.46
N GLU A 106 4.39 1.28 -1.14
CA GLU A 106 5.08 2.13 -2.11
C GLU A 106 6.31 1.47 -2.73
N GLY A 107 7.05 0.68 -1.94
CA GLY A 107 8.17 -0.11 -2.44
C GLY A 107 7.78 -1.21 -3.43
N MET A 108 6.51 -1.65 -3.42
CA MET A 108 5.95 -2.64 -4.34
C MET A 108 5.27 -2.02 -5.57
N LEU A 109 5.09 -0.70 -5.58
CA LEU A 109 4.59 0.04 -6.74
C LEU A 109 5.76 0.42 -7.66
N PRO A 110 5.52 0.61 -8.97
CA PRO A 110 6.57 1.02 -9.89
C PRO A 110 7.05 2.46 -9.62
N ASN A 111 8.33 2.70 -9.83
CA ASN A 111 8.97 4.02 -9.66
C ASN A 111 8.78 4.93 -10.88
N ASN A 112 7.53 5.19 -11.23
CA ASN A 112 7.17 6.06 -12.35
C ASN A 112 5.97 6.95 -12.00
N THR A 113 5.52 7.75 -12.95
CA THR A 113 4.37 8.64 -12.77
C THR A 113 3.09 7.89 -12.41
N LEU A 114 2.85 6.72 -13.01
CA LEU A 114 1.69 5.88 -12.71
C LEU A 114 1.76 5.30 -11.29
N GLY A 115 2.94 4.86 -10.85
CA GLY A 115 3.16 4.36 -9.49
C GLY A 115 2.93 5.44 -8.44
N ARG A 116 3.39 6.66 -8.67
CA ARG A 116 3.13 7.80 -7.78
C ARG A 116 1.65 8.19 -7.73
N ALA A 117 0.95 8.11 -8.85
CA ALA A 117 -0.50 8.34 -8.91
C ALA A 117 -1.26 7.25 -8.14
N ALA A 118 -0.82 5.99 -8.26
CA ALA A 118 -1.39 4.86 -7.52
C ALA A 118 -1.17 5.02 -5.99
N ALA A 119 0.01 5.43 -5.56
CA ALA A 119 0.32 5.65 -4.15
C ALA A 119 -0.61 6.68 -3.48
N LYS A 120 -1.04 7.70 -4.20
CA LYS A 120 -1.99 8.71 -3.70
C LYS A 120 -3.39 8.15 -3.38
N ARG A 121 -3.74 6.98 -3.90
CA ARG A 121 -5.01 6.31 -3.63
C ARG A 121 -4.97 5.35 -2.45
N LEU A 122 -3.82 5.23 -1.80
CA LEU A 122 -3.66 4.46 -0.58
C LEU A 122 -4.05 5.29 0.65
N ARG A 123 -4.79 4.66 1.57
CA ARG A 123 -5.08 5.19 2.90
C ARG A 123 -4.75 4.11 3.93
N VAL A 124 -3.93 4.44 4.90
CA VAL A 124 -3.53 3.50 5.97
C VAL A 124 -3.93 4.08 7.32
N TYR A 125 -4.55 3.25 8.14
CA TYR A 125 -4.99 3.59 9.49
C TYR A 125 -4.43 2.60 10.50
N LYS A 126 -4.03 3.11 11.65
CA LYS A 126 -3.49 2.30 12.75
C LYS A 126 -4.54 1.37 13.34
N GLY A 127 -5.72 1.90 13.62
CA GLY A 127 -6.84 1.18 14.21
C GLY A 127 -7.86 0.70 13.18
N ALA A 128 -9.00 0.24 13.69
CA ALA A 128 -10.12 -0.24 12.88
C ALA A 128 -10.97 0.88 12.26
N GLU A 129 -10.91 2.10 12.81
CA GLU A 129 -11.69 3.23 12.35
C GLU A 129 -11.03 3.93 11.17
N HIS A 130 -11.82 4.33 10.19
CA HIS A 130 -11.39 5.10 9.02
C HIS A 130 -12.39 6.20 8.67
N ASN A 131 -11.92 7.27 8.04
CA ASN A 131 -12.74 8.44 7.71
C ASN A 131 -13.39 8.38 6.31
N ASN A 132 -13.44 7.21 5.69
CA ASN A 132 -13.90 7.04 4.31
C ASN A 132 -15.22 6.26 4.19
N ALA A 133 -16.09 6.34 5.20
CA ALA A 133 -17.38 5.64 5.20
C ALA A 133 -18.31 6.08 4.05
N ALA A 134 -18.27 7.38 3.68
CA ALA A 134 -19.05 7.94 2.59
C ALA A 134 -18.74 7.31 1.22
N GLN A 135 -17.54 6.75 1.05
CA GLN A 135 -17.10 6.08 -0.18
C GLN A 135 -17.63 4.64 -0.31
N LYS A 136 -18.31 4.13 0.72
CA LYS A 136 -18.86 2.76 0.78
C LYS A 136 -17.83 1.70 0.37
N PRO A 137 -16.71 1.60 1.08
CA PRO A 137 -15.65 0.66 0.71
C PRO A 137 -16.12 -0.79 0.83
N VAL A 138 -15.72 -1.61 -0.12
CA VAL A 138 -16.01 -3.05 -0.14
C VAL A 138 -14.90 -3.80 0.59
N LYS A 139 -15.28 -4.68 1.50
CA LYS A 139 -14.31 -5.54 2.20
C LYS A 139 -13.67 -6.51 1.20
N TYR A 140 -12.36 -6.58 1.21
CA TYR A 140 -11.59 -7.49 0.39
C TYR A 140 -10.91 -8.53 1.28
N GLU A 141 -11.11 -9.81 0.97
CA GLU A 141 -10.46 -10.91 1.69
C GLU A 141 -9.01 -11.11 1.20
N LEU A 142 -8.10 -11.28 2.16
CA LEU A 142 -6.66 -11.43 1.92
C LEU A 142 -6.27 -12.87 1.58
#